data_b78aac98c8e52451416c865a14e7625c
#
_entry.id   b78aac98c8e52451416c865a14e7625c
#
_cell.length_a   1.000
_cell.length_b   1.000
_cell.length_c   1.000
_cell.angle_alpha   90.00
_cell.angle_beta   90.00
_cell.angle_gamma   90.00
#
_symmetry.space_group_name_H-M   'P 1'
#
loop_
_entity.id
_entity.type
_entity.pdbx_description
1 polymer ?
#
loop_
_entity_poly.entity_id
_entity_poly.type
_entity_poly.pdbx_seq_one_letter_code
_entity_poly.pdbx_strand_id
1 'polypeptide(L)'
;MLTLSIGLLIGFGCGQSAKEGAGSAKAAKEAPADTEKAADATVAEAAAKDKAESAKGAKRFGSVIGVNRDTLDKYIELHKAVWPGVKKMIAGSNIRNYSIYLGELDDGNLYLFSYFEYVGDDFDADMQKMKDDPTTRKWWKETDPLQLPQKKRKEGDHWMGMREVFHQD
;
A
#
# COMPACT_ATOMS: atom_id res chain seq x y z
N MET A 1 1.62 22.58 -29.14
CA MET A 1 2.95 23.20 -29.04
C MET A 1 3.08 23.83 -27.66
N LEU A 2 3.80 23.24 -26.78
CA LEU A 2 4.84 23.83 -25.95
C LEU A 2 5.36 22.71 -25.03
N THR A 3 6.51 22.21 -25.43
CA THR A 3 7.40 21.35 -24.63
C THR A 3 8.08 22.22 -23.58
N LEU A 4 8.09 21.79 -22.33
CA LEU A 4 9.02 22.31 -21.35
C LEU A 4 9.81 21.16 -20.70
N SER A 5 11.01 20.99 -21.23
CA SER A 5 12.14 20.29 -20.58
C SER A 5 12.75 21.19 -19.54
N ILE A 6 12.99 20.63 -18.33
CA ILE A 6 13.98 21.15 -17.37
C ILE A 6 14.57 19.89 -16.75
N GLY A 7 15.80 19.44 -16.99
CA GLY A 7 17.03 20.21 -16.82
C GLY A 7 17.68 19.72 -15.53
N LEU A 8 18.55 18.77 -15.70
CA LEU A 8 19.60 18.18 -14.83
C LEU A 8 20.42 19.27 -14.11
N LEU A 9 20.73 19.10 -12.83
CA LEU A 9 21.95 19.65 -12.22
C LEU A 9 22.49 18.73 -11.12
N ILE A 10 23.71 18.31 -11.38
CA ILE A 10 24.64 17.52 -10.59
C ILE A 10 25.30 18.43 -9.55
N GLY A 11 25.44 17.95 -8.32
CA GLY A 11 26.25 18.59 -7.30
C GLY A 11 27.04 17.57 -6.49
N PHE A 12 28.30 17.43 -6.80
CA PHE A 12 29.33 16.71 -6.05
C PHE A 12 29.64 17.42 -4.72
N GLY A 13 29.83 16.68 -3.65
CA GLY A 13 30.40 17.17 -2.38
C GLY A 13 30.96 16.05 -1.54
N CYS A 14 32.27 15.90 -1.63
CA CYS A 14 33.15 14.98 -0.88
C CYS A 14 33.40 15.54 0.54
N GLY A 15 33.58 14.66 1.54
CA GLY A 15 34.13 15.06 2.83
C GLY A 15 34.08 13.98 3.91
N GLN A 16 35.24 13.42 4.17
CA GLN A 16 35.67 12.42 5.17
C GLN A 16 35.36 12.80 6.63
N SER A 17 35.15 11.86 7.54
CA SER A 17 36.19 11.29 8.43
C SER A 17 35.59 10.51 9.60
N ALA A 18 36.20 9.41 9.91
CA ALA A 18 35.93 8.48 11.00
C ALA A 18 36.18 9.10 12.40
N LYS A 19 35.46 8.60 13.43
CA LYS A 19 36.03 8.31 14.75
C LYS A 19 35.22 7.24 15.47
N GLU A 20 35.92 6.22 15.88
CA GLU A 20 35.52 5.15 16.80
C GLU A 20 35.20 5.72 18.18
N GLY A 21 34.26 5.08 18.87
CA GLY A 21 33.99 5.30 20.29
C GLY A 21 33.24 4.11 20.86
N ALA A 22 33.99 3.20 21.49
CA ALA A 22 33.45 2.08 22.26
C ALA A 22 32.79 2.60 23.54
N GLY A 23 31.65 2.01 23.95
CA GLY A 23 31.02 2.32 25.23
C GLY A 23 29.76 1.56 25.55
N SER A 24 29.92 0.44 26.28
CA SER A 24 29.06 -0.08 27.35
C SER A 24 27.67 -0.62 27.02
N ALA A 25 27.59 -1.93 27.05
CA ALA A 25 26.35 -2.68 27.22
C ALA A 25 25.62 -2.26 28.54
N LYS A 26 24.36 -1.82 28.40
CA LYS A 26 23.44 -1.63 29.53
C LYS A 26 22.24 -2.57 29.31
N ALA A 27 22.09 -3.45 30.29
CA ALA A 27 21.08 -4.48 30.36
C ALA A 27 19.68 -4.03 29.96
N ALA A 28 19.05 -4.77 29.07
CA ALA A 28 17.64 -4.67 28.76
C ALA A 28 16.83 -5.12 29.98
N LYS A 29 16.03 -4.21 30.53
CA LYS A 29 15.08 -4.48 31.60
C LYS A 29 13.83 -5.07 30.93
N GLU A 30 13.50 -6.31 31.24
CA GLU A 30 12.27 -6.96 30.83
C GLU A 30 11.04 -6.10 31.16
N ALA A 31 10.20 -5.87 30.17
CA ALA A 31 8.89 -5.25 30.35
C ALA A 31 7.91 -6.26 30.98
N PRO A 32 6.99 -5.85 31.85
CA PRO A 32 6.08 -6.75 32.50
C PRO A 32 5.08 -7.38 31.51
N ALA A 33 4.81 -8.68 31.68
CA ALA A 33 3.97 -9.53 30.83
C ALA A 33 2.50 -9.06 30.70
N ASP A 34 2.04 -8.13 31.53
CA ASP A 34 0.68 -7.60 31.50
C ASP A 34 0.41 -6.61 30.35
N THR A 35 1.46 -6.05 29.77
CA THR A 35 1.35 -5.08 28.64
C THR A 35 1.10 -5.80 27.30
N GLU A 36 1.58 -7.02 27.15
CA GLU A 36 1.44 -7.81 25.93
C GLU A 36 0.01 -8.37 25.78
N LYS A 37 -0.61 -8.78 26.89
CA LYS A 37 -1.98 -9.29 26.91
C LYS A 37 -3.03 -8.19 26.65
N ALA A 38 -2.77 -6.95 27.09
CA ALA A 38 -3.66 -5.82 26.83
C ALA A 38 -3.57 -5.34 25.37
N ALA A 39 -2.38 -5.43 24.75
CA ALA A 39 -2.19 -5.09 23.34
C ALA A 39 -2.87 -6.09 22.39
N ASP A 40 -2.84 -7.38 22.71
CA ASP A 40 -3.48 -8.44 21.91
C ASP A 40 -5.02 -8.35 21.98
N ALA A 41 -5.60 -8.03 23.13
CA ALA A 41 -7.05 -7.82 23.28
C ALA A 41 -7.56 -6.60 22.49
N THR A 42 -6.79 -5.50 22.45
CA THR A 42 -7.15 -4.31 21.67
C THR A 42 -7.07 -4.53 20.16
N VAL A 43 -6.11 -5.33 19.70
CA VAL A 43 -5.99 -5.71 18.28
C VAL A 43 -7.14 -6.62 17.85
N ALA A 44 -7.53 -7.59 18.69
CA ALA A 44 -8.65 -8.48 18.40
C ALA A 44 -10.01 -7.74 18.38
N GLU A 45 -10.21 -6.77 19.28
CA GLU A 45 -11.42 -5.95 19.34
C GLU A 45 -11.50 -4.98 18.14
N ALA A 46 -10.37 -4.37 17.75
CA ALA A 46 -10.29 -3.54 16.55
C ALA A 46 -10.60 -4.36 15.29
N ALA A 47 -10.05 -5.58 15.16
CA ALA A 47 -10.32 -6.46 14.03
C ALA A 47 -11.79 -6.94 13.97
N ALA A 48 -12.41 -7.18 15.12
CA ALA A 48 -13.83 -7.54 15.19
C ALA A 48 -14.74 -6.35 14.82
N LYS A 49 -14.37 -5.12 15.21
CA LYS A 49 -15.07 -3.90 14.86
C LYS A 49 -14.95 -3.61 13.35
N ASP A 50 -13.77 -3.73 12.77
CA ASP A 50 -13.52 -3.59 11.34
C ASP A 50 -14.36 -4.59 10.52
N LYS A 51 -14.47 -5.84 10.98
CA LYS A 51 -15.29 -6.86 10.33
C LYS A 51 -16.79 -6.59 10.44
N ALA A 52 -17.26 -6.03 11.55
CA ALA A 52 -18.66 -5.66 11.74
C ALA A 52 -19.05 -4.40 10.95
N GLU A 53 -18.12 -3.45 10.77
CA GLU A 53 -18.32 -2.22 10.02
C GLU A 53 -18.34 -2.48 8.50
N SER A 54 -17.50 -3.41 8.03
CA SER A 54 -17.47 -3.91 6.64
C SER A 54 -18.80 -4.57 6.23
N ALA A 55 -19.52 -5.16 7.16
CA ALA A 55 -20.80 -5.82 6.91
C ALA A 55 -22.01 -4.84 6.72
N LYS A 56 -21.86 -3.56 7.07
CA LYS A 56 -22.94 -2.55 6.97
C LYS A 56 -22.79 -1.67 5.74
N GLY A 57 -23.15 -2.20 4.56
CA GLY A 57 -23.32 -1.37 3.36
C GLY A 57 -22.01 -0.86 2.75
N ALA A 58 -20.91 -1.58 2.91
CA ALA A 58 -19.62 -1.26 2.32
C ALA A 58 -19.72 -1.14 0.79
N LYS A 59 -19.08 -0.11 0.22
CA LYS A 59 -18.89 -0.03 -1.23
C LYS A 59 -17.70 -0.92 -1.61
N ARG A 60 -17.89 -1.84 -2.54
CA ARG A 60 -16.85 -2.79 -2.99
C ARG A 60 -16.20 -2.32 -4.27
N PHE A 61 -14.90 -2.48 -4.33
CA PHE A 61 -14.09 -2.08 -5.47
C PHE A 61 -13.23 -3.25 -5.93
N GLY A 62 -13.34 -3.57 -7.22
CA GLY A 62 -12.43 -4.49 -7.90
C GLY A 62 -11.64 -3.75 -8.95
N SER A 63 -10.36 -4.07 -9.09
CA SER A 63 -9.54 -3.49 -10.15
C SER A 63 -8.47 -4.46 -10.64
N VAL A 64 -7.90 -4.17 -11.81
CA VAL A 64 -6.87 -4.99 -12.45
C VAL A 64 -5.77 -4.12 -13.03
N ILE A 65 -4.53 -4.61 -12.94
CA ILE A 65 -3.35 -4.03 -13.58
C ILE A 65 -2.42 -5.16 -14.04
N GLY A 66 -1.66 -4.95 -15.09
CA GLY A 66 -0.56 -5.85 -15.43
C GLY A 66 0.61 -5.70 -14.47
N VAL A 67 1.45 -6.73 -14.39
CA VAL A 67 2.73 -6.66 -13.67
C VAL A 67 3.86 -7.17 -14.55
N ASN A 68 5.01 -6.50 -14.48
CA ASN A 68 6.17 -6.89 -15.27
C ASN A 68 6.77 -8.19 -14.70
N ARG A 69 6.87 -9.23 -15.56
CA ARG A 69 7.41 -10.54 -15.21
C ARG A 69 8.85 -10.44 -14.68
N ASP A 70 9.68 -9.60 -15.27
CA ASP A 70 11.09 -9.47 -14.88
C ASP A 70 11.28 -8.83 -13.50
N THR A 71 10.27 -8.14 -12.98
CA THR A 71 10.31 -7.45 -11.69
C THR A 71 9.29 -7.99 -10.68
N LEU A 72 8.62 -9.10 -11.02
CA LEU A 72 7.59 -9.71 -10.17
C LEU A 72 8.10 -10.06 -8.78
N ASP A 73 9.28 -10.66 -8.68
CA ASP A 73 9.86 -11.05 -7.39
C ASP A 73 10.06 -9.82 -6.49
N LYS A 74 10.51 -8.69 -7.04
CA LYS A 74 10.63 -7.44 -6.29
C LYS A 74 9.25 -6.96 -5.80
N TYR A 75 8.21 -7.05 -6.64
CA TYR A 75 6.86 -6.69 -6.26
C TYR A 75 6.34 -7.53 -5.08
N ILE A 76 6.55 -8.86 -5.15
CA ILE A 76 6.16 -9.80 -4.10
C ILE A 76 6.91 -9.50 -2.79
N GLU A 77 8.23 -9.29 -2.84
CA GLU A 77 9.03 -8.99 -1.66
C GLU A 77 8.56 -7.69 -0.96
N LEU A 78 8.28 -6.63 -1.73
CA LEU A 78 7.71 -5.41 -1.18
C LEU A 78 6.39 -5.67 -0.43
N HIS A 79 5.51 -6.52 -0.99
CA HIS A 79 4.20 -6.80 -0.41
C HIS A 79 4.23 -7.81 0.76
N LYS A 80 5.29 -8.61 0.91
CA LYS A 80 5.52 -9.40 2.14
C LYS A 80 5.78 -8.52 3.36
N ALA A 81 6.31 -7.31 3.15
CA ALA A 81 6.71 -6.39 4.22
C ALA A 81 6.18 -4.98 3.98
N VAL A 82 4.89 -4.84 3.68
CA VAL A 82 4.24 -3.52 3.47
C VAL A 82 4.51 -2.60 4.67
N TRP A 83 4.97 -1.40 4.39
CA TRP A 83 5.37 -0.44 5.41
C TRP A 83 4.22 -0.12 6.39
N PRO A 84 4.50 -0.05 7.70
CA PRO A 84 3.46 0.22 8.71
C PRO A 84 2.67 1.51 8.44
N GLY A 85 3.34 2.57 7.95
CA GLY A 85 2.69 3.82 7.57
C GLY A 85 1.69 3.68 6.42
N VAL A 86 1.99 2.84 5.42
CA VAL A 86 1.07 2.53 4.30
C VAL A 86 -0.17 1.77 4.82
N LYS A 87 0.03 0.74 5.65
CA LYS A 87 -1.09 0.00 6.26
C LYS A 87 -1.97 0.91 7.12
N LYS A 88 -1.36 1.80 7.90
CA LYS A 88 -2.09 2.80 8.70
C LYS A 88 -2.90 3.75 7.82
N MET A 89 -2.34 4.21 6.70
CA MET A 89 -3.03 5.10 5.76
C MET A 89 -4.21 4.39 5.08
N ILE A 90 -4.04 3.15 4.63
CA ILE A 90 -5.13 2.33 4.06
C ILE A 90 -6.30 2.24 5.07
N ALA A 91 -6.04 1.84 6.30
CA ALA A 91 -7.06 1.74 7.34
C ALA A 91 -7.68 3.12 7.67
N GLY A 92 -6.87 4.17 7.76
CA GLY A 92 -7.31 5.54 8.05
C GLY A 92 -8.08 6.21 6.91
N SER A 93 -8.02 5.64 5.70
CA SER A 93 -8.82 6.03 4.53
C SER A 93 -10.07 5.14 4.38
N ASN A 94 -10.54 4.54 5.46
CA ASN A 94 -11.76 3.72 5.50
C ASN A 94 -11.77 2.53 4.51
N ILE A 95 -10.59 2.03 4.15
CA ILE A 95 -10.43 0.84 3.31
C ILE A 95 -10.31 -0.39 4.22
N ARG A 96 -11.07 -1.44 3.90
CA ARG A 96 -11.10 -2.73 4.60
C ARG A 96 -10.99 -3.88 3.60
N ASN A 97 -10.65 -5.05 4.09
CA ASN A 97 -10.57 -6.30 3.32
C ASN A 97 -9.77 -6.17 2.01
N TYR A 98 -8.68 -5.36 2.04
CA TYR A 98 -7.87 -5.12 0.87
C TYR A 98 -7.01 -6.34 0.54
N SER A 99 -7.24 -6.91 -0.63
CA SER A 99 -6.54 -8.08 -1.15
C SER A 99 -6.02 -7.80 -2.55
N ILE A 100 -4.85 -8.37 -2.87
CA ILE A 100 -4.28 -8.37 -4.22
C ILE A 100 -3.95 -9.81 -4.59
N TYR A 101 -4.45 -10.28 -5.72
CA TYR A 101 -4.23 -11.62 -6.26
C TYR A 101 -3.39 -11.52 -7.52
N LEU A 102 -2.43 -12.42 -7.68
CA LEU A 102 -1.65 -12.57 -8.90
C LEU A 102 -2.25 -13.69 -9.75
N GLY A 103 -2.42 -13.45 -11.04
CA GLY A 103 -2.85 -14.46 -12.01
C GLY A 103 -2.14 -14.29 -13.35
N GLU A 104 -1.87 -15.40 -14.03
CA GLU A 104 -1.48 -15.43 -15.44
C GLU A 104 -2.70 -15.73 -16.28
N LEU A 105 -2.93 -14.99 -17.36
CA LEU A 105 -4.04 -15.20 -18.27
C LEU A 105 -3.57 -15.89 -19.55
N ASP A 106 -4.53 -16.30 -20.40
CA ASP A 106 -4.28 -17.05 -21.64
C ASP A 106 -3.40 -16.29 -22.66
N ASP A 107 -3.29 -14.97 -22.51
CA ASP A 107 -2.37 -14.15 -23.32
C ASP A 107 -0.90 -14.25 -22.85
N GLY A 108 -0.63 -15.05 -21.82
CA GLY A 108 0.69 -15.23 -21.24
C GLY A 108 1.20 -14.05 -20.39
N ASN A 109 0.35 -13.05 -20.14
CA ASN A 109 0.70 -11.91 -19.30
C ASN A 109 0.28 -12.14 -17.85
N LEU A 110 1.01 -11.48 -16.94
CA LEU A 110 0.74 -11.49 -15.51
C LEU A 110 -0.11 -10.29 -15.13
N TYR A 111 -1.11 -10.55 -14.30
CA TYR A 111 -2.03 -9.53 -13.81
C TYR A 111 -2.17 -9.59 -12.30
N LEU A 112 -2.35 -8.41 -11.71
CA LEU A 112 -2.76 -8.24 -10.33
C LEU A 112 -4.23 -7.87 -10.32
N PHE A 113 -5.02 -8.59 -9.57
CA PHE A 113 -6.44 -8.32 -9.33
C PHE A 113 -6.59 -7.86 -7.91
N SER A 114 -7.12 -6.65 -7.70
CA SER A 114 -7.36 -6.15 -6.36
C SER A 114 -8.84 -6.14 -6.02
N TYR A 115 -9.10 -6.33 -4.75
CA TYR A 115 -10.41 -6.15 -4.12
C TYR A 115 -10.23 -5.37 -2.83
N PHE A 116 -11.12 -4.44 -2.56
CA PHE A 116 -11.25 -3.83 -1.25
C PHE A 116 -12.68 -3.34 -0.99
N GLU A 117 -12.99 -3.12 0.28
CA GLU A 117 -14.21 -2.52 0.76
C GLU A 117 -13.93 -1.11 1.29
N TYR A 118 -14.85 -0.21 1.01
CA TYR A 118 -14.81 1.14 1.53
C TYR A 118 -16.01 1.36 2.45
N VAL A 119 -15.74 1.75 3.70
CA VAL A 119 -16.74 1.92 4.76
C VAL A 119 -16.90 3.37 5.20
N GLY A 120 -16.29 4.32 4.50
CA GLY A 120 -16.40 5.76 4.77
C GLY A 120 -17.55 6.42 4.03
N ASP A 121 -17.72 7.71 4.31
CA ASP A 121 -18.80 8.52 3.74
C ASP A 121 -18.36 9.33 2.51
N ASP A 122 -17.08 9.70 2.41
CA ASP A 122 -16.52 10.51 1.32
C ASP A 122 -15.27 9.83 0.72
N PHE A 123 -15.53 9.00 -0.30
CA PHE A 123 -14.48 8.24 -0.98
C PHE A 123 -13.42 9.14 -1.63
N ASP A 124 -13.84 10.22 -2.28
CA ASP A 124 -12.93 11.10 -3.01
C ASP A 124 -11.99 11.83 -2.05
N ALA A 125 -12.52 12.32 -0.92
CA ALA A 125 -11.70 12.97 0.11
C ALA A 125 -10.72 11.98 0.76
N ASP A 126 -11.14 10.74 1.04
CA ASP A 126 -10.27 9.72 1.63
C ASP A 126 -9.18 9.26 0.65
N MET A 127 -9.49 9.10 -0.64
CA MET A 127 -8.49 8.81 -1.66
C MET A 127 -7.52 9.99 -1.86
N GLN A 128 -8.01 11.23 -1.72
CA GLN A 128 -7.14 12.41 -1.76
C GLN A 128 -6.14 12.43 -0.58
N LYS A 129 -6.56 12.07 0.64
CA LYS A 129 -5.66 11.90 1.79
C LYS A 129 -4.53 10.92 1.50
N MET A 130 -4.84 9.78 0.86
CA MET A 130 -3.82 8.81 0.45
C MET A 130 -2.84 9.39 -0.57
N LYS A 131 -3.34 10.15 -1.56
CA LYS A 131 -2.51 10.81 -2.57
C LYS A 131 -1.59 11.87 -1.98
N ASP A 132 -2.00 12.51 -0.91
CA ASP A 132 -1.23 13.57 -0.25
C ASP A 132 -0.25 13.02 0.78
N ASP A 133 -0.44 11.78 1.26
CA ASP A 133 0.45 11.17 2.25
C ASP A 133 1.85 10.90 1.70
N PRO A 134 2.90 11.47 2.32
CA PRO A 134 4.26 11.32 1.82
C PRO A 134 4.80 9.88 1.90
N THR A 135 4.30 9.06 2.84
CA THR A 135 4.71 7.67 2.98
C THR A 135 4.09 6.82 1.87
N THR A 136 2.81 7.02 1.60
CA THR A 136 2.09 6.37 0.51
C THR A 136 2.71 6.72 -0.85
N ARG A 137 3.03 8.00 -1.09
CA ARG A 137 3.71 8.42 -2.32
C ARG A 137 5.10 7.80 -2.50
N LYS A 138 5.86 7.60 -1.40
CA LYS A 138 7.13 6.89 -1.48
C LYS A 138 6.92 5.42 -1.80
N TRP A 139 5.90 4.80 -1.24
CA TRP A 139 5.54 3.42 -1.54
C TRP A 139 5.18 3.26 -3.02
N TRP A 140 4.33 4.12 -3.57
CA TRP A 140 3.97 4.08 -4.98
C TRP A 140 5.16 4.27 -5.92
N LYS A 141 6.15 5.11 -5.56
CA LYS A 141 7.40 5.23 -6.33
C LYS A 141 8.18 3.92 -6.43
N GLU A 142 8.06 3.03 -5.44
CA GLU A 142 8.66 1.70 -5.50
C GLU A 142 7.80 0.69 -6.29
N THR A 143 6.48 0.79 -6.20
CA THR A 143 5.56 -0.21 -6.76
C THR A 143 5.08 0.11 -8.18
N ASP A 144 4.77 1.38 -8.49
CA ASP A 144 4.22 1.76 -9.80
C ASP A 144 5.12 1.39 -10.98
N PRO A 145 6.46 1.53 -10.91
CA PRO A 145 7.33 1.14 -12.03
C PRO A 145 7.34 -0.37 -12.32
N LEU A 146 6.86 -1.19 -11.39
CA LEU A 146 6.78 -2.65 -11.53
C LEU A 146 5.47 -3.10 -12.20
N GLN A 147 4.52 -2.17 -12.36
CA GLN A 147 3.17 -2.40 -12.85
C GLN A 147 2.99 -1.91 -14.29
N LEU A 148 2.06 -2.53 -15.01
CA LEU A 148 1.76 -2.24 -16.41
C LEU A 148 0.30 -1.80 -16.55
N PRO A 149 0.01 -0.48 -16.50
CA PRO A 149 -1.34 0.03 -16.54
C PRO A 149 -2.10 -0.35 -17.81
N GLN A 150 -3.35 -0.79 -17.66
CA GLN A 150 -4.19 -1.21 -18.76
C GLN A 150 -4.64 -0.03 -19.65
N LYS A 151 -4.69 -0.24 -20.97
CA LYS A 151 -5.05 0.82 -21.94
C LYS A 151 -6.49 1.33 -21.75
N LYS A 152 -7.41 0.47 -21.32
CA LYS A 152 -8.84 0.81 -21.12
C LYS A 152 -9.16 1.40 -19.74
N ARG A 153 -8.16 1.68 -18.90
CA ARG A 153 -8.39 2.35 -17.62
C ARG A 153 -8.94 3.76 -17.83
N LYS A 154 -9.67 4.27 -16.85
CA LYS A 154 -10.10 5.68 -16.86
C LYS A 154 -8.87 6.58 -16.85
N GLU A 155 -8.93 7.71 -17.55
CA GLU A 155 -7.88 8.70 -17.54
C GLU A 155 -7.59 9.19 -16.10
N GLY A 156 -6.31 9.24 -15.75
CA GLY A 156 -5.85 9.58 -14.40
C GLY A 156 -5.77 8.41 -13.42
N ASP A 157 -6.40 7.27 -13.72
CA ASP A 157 -6.30 6.08 -12.87
C ASP A 157 -5.04 5.28 -13.20
N HIS A 158 -4.41 4.69 -12.18
CA HIS A 158 -3.29 3.76 -12.37
C HIS A 158 -3.78 2.34 -12.63
N TRP A 159 -4.77 1.88 -11.86
CA TRP A 159 -5.43 0.58 -12.02
C TRP A 159 -6.73 0.72 -12.84
N MET A 160 -7.06 -0.28 -13.62
CA MET A 160 -8.33 -0.34 -14.34
C MET A 160 -9.43 -0.87 -13.41
N GLY A 161 -10.42 -0.02 -13.11
CA GLY A 161 -11.58 -0.42 -12.32
C GLY A 161 -12.43 -1.48 -13.03
N MET A 162 -12.95 -2.43 -12.29
CA MET A 162 -13.89 -3.46 -12.75
C MET A 162 -15.28 -3.20 -12.19
N ARG A 163 -16.31 -3.56 -12.94
CA ARG A 163 -17.69 -3.45 -12.50
C ARG A 163 -18.09 -4.69 -11.69
N GLU A 164 -18.59 -4.48 -10.49
CA GLU A 164 -19.25 -5.54 -9.74
C GLU A 164 -20.53 -5.98 -10.50
N VAL A 165 -20.71 -7.28 -10.69
CA VAL A 165 -21.88 -7.86 -11.37
C VAL A 165 -22.73 -8.71 -10.43
N PHE A 166 -22.16 -9.12 -9.30
CA PHE A 166 -22.85 -9.91 -8.28
C PHE A 166 -22.12 -9.78 -6.94
N HIS A 167 -22.89 -9.74 -5.85
CA HIS A 167 -22.42 -9.90 -4.48
C HIS A 167 -23.51 -10.59 -3.66
N GLN A 168 -23.07 -11.34 -2.67
CA GLN A 168 -23.93 -11.92 -1.64
C GLN A 168 -23.25 -11.69 -0.29
N ASP A 169 -24.01 -11.17 0.69
CA ASP A 169 -23.56 -11.02 2.09
C ASP A 169 -23.47 -12.36 2.81
#